data_ecd7200abb62026869407eb48c05b399
#
_entry.id   ecd7200abb62026869407eb48c05b399
#
_cell.length_a   1.000
_cell.length_b   1.000
_cell.length_c   1.000
_cell.angle_alpha   90.00
_cell.angle_beta   90.00
_cell.angle_gamma   90.00
#
_symmetry.space_group_name_H-M   'P 1'
#
loop_
_entity.id
_entity.type
_entity.pdbx_description
1 polymer ?
#
loop_
_entity_poly.entity_id
_entity_poly.type
_entity_poly.pdbx_seq_one_letter_code
_entity_poly.pdbx_strand_id
1 'polypeptide(L)'
;MNIQPLINAIRYKLRYGITVEWYNFWYMALRCHQKRTPQVASIDETIRIIVEDQCSVSRFGDGEMLLTNPDKEIGFQKGNVLLAQRLKEVLTSHEEGHLVCISDTFENIYRYNRKARRFWRTHFFLYGSWWDRLLLPDRLYYNTFITRPYMDFASKEDCPRWFHQMKAIWKDRDVVFIEGEKSRLGVGNDLFDNVKSIRRILCPPRDAFDRYEEILNEAQKLEKTALFLIALGPTATVLA
;
A
#
# COMPACT_ATOMS: atom_id res chain seq x y z
N MET A 1 41.28 7.64 -7.70
CA MET A 1 39.89 7.19 -7.43
C MET A 1 39.03 8.45 -7.24
N ASN A 2 37.98 8.64 -8.06
CA ASN A 2 37.16 9.86 -7.98
C ASN A 2 36.20 9.75 -6.78
N ILE A 3 36.43 10.53 -5.71
CA ILE A 3 35.63 10.54 -4.48
C ILE A 3 34.40 11.47 -4.55
N GLN A 4 34.28 12.24 -5.64
CA GLN A 4 33.22 13.22 -5.81
C GLN A 4 31.79 12.64 -5.74
N PRO A 5 31.49 11.44 -6.30
CA PRO A 5 30.18 10.81 -6.14
C PRO A 5 29.82 10.49 -4.70
N LEU A 6 30.80 10.07 -3.90
CA LEU A 6 30.61 9.77 -2.47
C LEU A 6 30.31 11.05 -1.67
N ILE A 7 31.05 12.13 -1.93
CA ILE A 7 30.82 13.44 -1.30
C ILE A 7 29.40 13.94 -1.64
N ASN A 8 29.00 13.84 -2.90
CA ASN A 8 27.65 14.26 -3.33
C ASN A 8 26.56 13.43 -2.66
N ALA A 9 26.74 12.11 -2.53
CA ALA A 9 25.81 11.23 -1.84
C ALA A 9 25.69 11.57 -0.33
N ILE A 10 26.80 11.89 0.33
CA ILE A 10 26.82 12.31 1.74
C ILE A 10 26.11 13.66 1.90
N ARG A 11 26.39 14.64 1.05
CA ARG A 11 25.73 15.96 1.07
C ARG A 11 24.22 15.82 0.84
N TYR A 12 23.80 15.00 -0.11
CA TYR A 12 22.39 14.71 -0.36
C TYR A 12 21.71 14.10 0.88
N LYS A 13 22.31 13.06 1.49
CA LYS A 13 21.77 12.43 2.70
C LYS A 13 21.65 13.39 3.88
N LEU A 14 22.66 14.24 4.10
CA LEU A 14 22.64 15.26 5.15
C LEU A 14 21.55 16.29 4.91
N ARG A 15 21.47 16.83 3.68
CA ARG A 15 20.46 17.82 3.31
C ARG A 15 19.03 17.23 3.42
N TYR A 16 18.84 16.02 2.94
CA TYR A 16 17.57 15.30 3.08
C TYR A 16 17.22 15.08 4.56
N GLY A 17 18.18 14.64 5.36
CA GLY A 17 17.99 14.44 6.81
C GLY A 17 17.55 15.72 7.52
N ILE A 18 18.21 16.84 7.28
CA ILE A 18 17.88 18.15 7.85
C ILE A 18 16.46 18.59 7.42
N THR A 19 16.13 18.44 6.14
CA THR A 19 14.81 18.80 5.61
C THR A 19 13.70 17.98 6.27
N VAL A 20 13.90 16.68 6.45
CA VAL A 20 12.92 15.81 7.11
C VAL A 20 12.74 16.17 8.59
N GLU A 21 13.84 16.49 9.33
CA GLU A 21 13.71 16.94 10.72
C GLU A 21 13.02 18.30 10.82
N TRP A 22 13.25 19.20 9.88
CA TRP A 22 12.54 20.46 9.78
C TRP A 22 11.03 20.26 9.63
N TYR A 23 10.59 19.39 8.72
CA TYR A 23 9.18 19.07 8.56
C TYR A 23 8.58 18.38 9.79
N ASN A 24 9.33 17.48 10.44
CA ASN A 24 8.88 16.85 11.67
C ASN A 24 8.70 17.87 12.81
N PHE A 25 9.63 18.81 12.95
CA PHE A 25 9.54 19.89 13.93
C PHE A 25 8.28 20.73 13.70
N TRP A 26 8.07 21.19 12.47
CA TRP A 26 6.91 22.01 12.15
C TRP A 26 5.58 21.24 12.25
N TYR A 27 5.55 19.99 11.88
CA TYR A 27 4.39 19.12 12.11
C TYR A 27 3.99 19.10 13.59
N MET A 28 4.97 18.95 14.48
CA MET A 28 4.75 18.95 15.93
C MET A 28 4.41 20.34 16.48
N ALA A 29 5.11 21.37 16.04
CA ALA A 29 4.94 22.74 16.54
C ALA A 29 3.59 23.36 16.14
N LEU A 30 3.19 23.13 14.89
CA LEU A 30 1.94 23.67 14.35
C LEU A 30 0.74 22.76 14.66
N ARG A 31 0.96 21.63 15.33
CA ARG A 31 -0.07 20.59 15.51
C ARG A 31 -0.83 20.34 14.20
N CYS A 32 -0.07 20.18 13.11
CA CYS A 32 -0.60 19.90 11.78
C CYS A 32 -1.27 18.51 11.79
N HIS A 33 -2.31 18.39 12.59
CA HIS A 33 -3.19 17.24 12.52
C HIS A 33 -4.10 17.46 11.33
N GLN A 34 -4.39 16.39 10.64
CA GLN A 34 -5.46 16.38 9.67
C GLN A 34 -6.73 16.87 10.37
N LYS A 35 -7.53 17.62 9.64
CA LYS A 35 -8.80 18.13 10.14
C LYS A 35 -9.78 17.03 10.51
N ARG A 36 -9.61 15.87 9.86
CA ARG A 36 -10.45 14.68 10.05
C ARG A 36 -9.60 13.46 10.26
N THR A 37 -9.95 12.65 11.25
CA THR A 37 -9.36 11.32 11.45
C THR A 37 -10.31 10.31 10.83
N PRO A 38 -9.94 9.65 9.71
CA PRO A 38 -10.77 8.63 9.11
C PRO A 38 -10.89 7.44 10.08
N GLN A 39 -12.04 6.78 10.07
CA GLN A 39 -12.20 5.53 10.79
C GLN A 39 -11.51 4.41 10.01
N VAL A 40 -10.59 3.70 10.66
CA VAL A 40 -9.86 2.59 10.06
C VAL A 40 -10.00 1.34 10.94
N ALA A 41 -10.53 0.27 10.38
CA ALA A 41 -10.63 -1.01 11.05
C ALA A 41 -9.24 -1.53 11.48
N SER A 42 -9.20 -2.36 12.51
CA SER A 42 -7.96 -3.01 12.93
C SER A 42 -7.46 -4.01 11.87
N ILE A 43 -6.20 -4.44 11.99
CA ILE A 43 -5.65 -5.51 11.14
C ILE A 43 -6.45 -6.80 11.32
N ASP A 44 -6.76 -7.16 12.57
CA ASP A 44 -7.55 -8.36 12.89
C ASP A 44 -8.93 -8.34 12.23
N GLU A 45 -9.62 -7.23 12.35
CA GLU A 45 -10.95 -7.06 11.75
C GLU A 45 -10.88 -7.08 10.22
N THR A 46 -9.88 -6.43 9.63
CA THR A 46 -9.69 -6.43 8.19
C THR A 46 -9.44 -7.85 7.66
N ILE A 47 -8.56 -8.62 8.31
CA ILE A 47 -8.29 -10.00 7.90
C ILE A 47 -9.52 -10.88 8.09
N ARG A 48 -10.25 -10.73 9.21
CA ARG A 48 -11.46 -11.48 9.49
C ARG A 48 -12.49 -11.31 8.37
N ILE A 49 -12.80 -10.09 7.98
CA ILE A 49 -13.77 -9.80 6.92
C ILE A 49 -13.31 -10.37 5.57
N ILE A 50 -12.02 -10.24 5.22
CA ILE A 50 -11.50 -10.84 3.98
C ILE A 50 -11.71 -12.36 3.96
N VAL A 51 -11.51 -13.05 5.09
CA VAL A 51 -11.65 -14.50 5.19
C VAL A 51 -13.13 -14.92 5.15
N GLU A 52 -13.99 -14.22 5.90
CA GLU A 52 -15.42 -14.57 6.03
C GLU A 52 -16.21 -14.23 4.77
N ASP A 53 -16.01 -13.02 4.22
CA ASP A 53 -16.82 -12.49 3.12
C ASP A 53 -16.14 -12.63 1.75
N GLN A 54 -14.89 -13.11 1.70
CA GLN A 54 -14.09 -13.28 0.47
C GLN A 54 -14.00 -12.02 -0.40
N CYS A 55 -13.89 -10.87 0.24
CA CYS A 55 -13.85 -9.57 -0.41
C CYS A 55 -12.59 -9.33 -1.24
N SER A 56 -12.72 -8.56 -2.31
CA SER A 56 -11.61 -7.89 -3.00
C SER A 56 -11.01 -6.78 -2.13
N VAL A 57 -9.75 -6.50 -2.29
CA VAL A 57 -9.01 -5.53 -1.45
C VAL A 57 -8.15 -4.60 -2.27
N SER A 58 -8.48 -3.31 -2.27
CA SER A 58 -7.62 -2.25 -2.80
C SER A 58 -6.91 -1.51 -1.69
N ARG A 59 -5.57 -1.37 -1.82
CA ARG A 59 -4.74 -0.79 -0.78
C ARG A 59 -4.15 0.55 -1.19
N PHE A 60 -4.35 1.56 -0.35
CA PHE A 60 -3.78 2.89 -0.50
C PHE A 60 -2.68 3.13 0.54
N GLY A 61 -1.48 3.42 0.04
CA GLY A 61 -0.38 3.99 0.79
C GLY A 61 -0.13 5.44 0.38
N ASP A 62 1.03 5.95 0.76
CA ASP A 62 1.51 7.26 0.36
C ASP A 62 1.70 7.41 -1.15
N GLY A 63 2.13 6.34 -1.81
CA GLY A 63 2.36 6.32 -3.26
C GLY A 63 1.07 6.42 -4.07
N GLU A 64 0.07 5.61 -3.75
CA GLU A 64 -1.24 5.62 -4.39
C GLU A 64 -1.91 6.99 -4.20
N MET A 65 -1.82 7.55 -3.00
CA MET A 65 -2.34 8.89 -2.73
C MET A 65 -1.65 9.95 -3.59
N LEU A 66 -0.33 9.93 -3.68
CA LEU A 66 0.41 10.89 -4.54
C LEU A 66 -0.01 10.80 -5.99
N LEU A 67 -0.21 9.58 -6.51
CA LEU A 67 -0.60 9.35 -7.90
C LEU A 67 -2.07 9.65 -8.21
N THR A 68 -2.89 10.02 -7.21
CA THR A 68 -4.18 10.67 -7.50
C THR A 68 -4.02 12.04 -8.17
N ASN A 69 -2.80 12.60 -8.19
CA ASN A 69 -2.41 13.73 -9.03
C ASN A 69 -1.58 13.21 -10.21
N PRO A 70 -2.03 13.41 -11.46
CA PRO A 70 -1.32 12.91 -12.65
C PRO A 70 0.06 13.53 -12.86
N ASP A 71 0.36 14.68 -12.24
CA ASP A 71 1.65 15.35 -12.31
C ASP A 71 2.68 14.82 -11.30
N LYS A 72 2.30 13.84 -10.49
CA LYS A 72 3.19 13.18 -9.52
C LYS A 72 3.65 11.85 -10.05
N GLU A 73 4.86 11.47 -9.61
CA GLU A 73 5.45 10.17 -9.87
C GLU A 73 6.03 9.56 -8.60
N ILE A 74 6.19 8.27 -8.58
CA ILE A 74 6.93 7.51 -7.57
C ILE A 74 8.00 6.68 -8.26
N GLY A 75 8.98 6.18 -7.51
CA GLY A 75 10.19 5.57 -8.07
C GLY A 75 9.99 4.44 -9.08
N PHE A 76 8.80 3.85 -9.18
CA PHE A 76 8.49 2.73 -10.08
C PHE A 76 7.18 2.91 -10.88
N GLN A 77 6.48 4.04 -10.72
CA GLN A 77 5.28 4.36 -11.49
C GLN A 77 5.23 5.86 -11.77
N LYS A 78 5.19 6.24 -13.05
CA LYS A 78 5.00 7.61 -13.52
C LYS A 78 3.54 8.04 -13.33
N GLY A 79 3.33 9.35 -13.30
CA GLY A 79 1.99 9.94 -13.31
C GLY A 79 1.25 9.61 -14.62
N ASN A 80 -0.05 9.43 -14.51
CA ASN A 80 -0.94 9.14 -15.62
C ASN A 80 -2.35 9.64 -15.29
N VAL A 81 -3.01 10.31 -16.22
CA VAL A 81 -4.33 10.91 -16.01
C VAL A 81 -5.38 9.84 -15.69
N LEU A 82 -5.40 8.75 -16.45
CA LEU A 82 -6.35 7.66 -16.26
C LEU A 82 -6.10 6.93 -14.93
N LEU A 83 -4.83 6.64 -14.58
CA LEU A 83 -4.49 6.06 -13.29
C LEU A 83 -4.95 6.95 -12.14
N ALA A 84 -4.70 8.25 -12.21
CA ALA A 84 -5.11 9.21 -11.19
C ALA A 84 -6.64 9.25 -11.00
N GLN A 85 -7.38 9.17 -12.10
CA GLN A 85 -8.84 9.09 -12.07
C GLN A 85 -9.30 7.78 -11.44
N ARG A 86 -8.80 6.63 -11.89
CA ARG A 86 -9.15 5.31 -11.36
C ARG A 86 -8.85 5.16 -9.88
N LEU A 87 -7.69 5.66 -9.43
CA LEU A 87 -7.34 5.66 -8.00
C LEU A 87 -8.36 6.45 -7.17
N LYS A 88 -8.85 7.60 -7.67
CA LYS A 88 -9.90 8.37 -6.96
C LYS A 88 -11.23 7.61 -6.95
N GLU A 89 -11.62 7.01 -8.06
CA GLU A 89 -12.85 6.20 -8.18
C GLU A 89 -12.82 5.05 -7.16
N VAL A 90 -11.72 4.28 -7.10
CA VAL A 90 -11.54 3.20 -6.13
C VAL A 90 -11.57 3.71 -4.70
N LEU A 91 -10.85 4.81 -4.39
CA LEU A 91 -10.78 5.36 -3.03
C LEU A 91 -12.15 5.77 -2.49
N THR A 92 -13.06 6.18 -3.37
CA THR A 92 -14.41 6.64 -3.04
C THR A 92 -15.51 5.63 -3.36
N SER A 93 -15.17 4.46 -3.91
CA SER A 93 -16.14 3.42 -4.28
C SER A 93 -16.84 2.83 -3.06
N HIS A 94 -18.09 2.44 -3.22
CA HIS A 94 -18.91 1.74 -2.22
C HIS A 94 -19.40 0.38 -2.74
N GLU A 95 -18.59 -0.28 -3.57
CA GLU A 95 -18.92 -1.59 -4.13
C GLU A 95 -19.01 -2.64 -3.02
N GLU A 96 -20.09 -3.40 -3.03
CA GLU A 96 -20.28 -4.53 -2.12
C GLU A 96 -19.20 -5.60 -2.40
N GLY A 97 -18.64 -6.20 -1.35
CA GLY A 97 -17.57 -7.18 -1.50
C GLY A 97 -16.20 -6.57 -1.86
N HIS A 98 -16.03 -5.25 -1.76
CA HIS A 98 -14.77 -4.58 -2.02
C HIS A 98 -14.33 -3.71 -0.83
N LEU A 99 -13.16 -4.01 -0.26
CA LEU A 99 -12.57 -3.30 0.86
C LEU A 99 -11.54 -2.29 0.37
N VAL A 100 -11.75 -1.02 0.71
CA VAL A 100 -10.76 0.03 0.49
C VAL A 100 -9.93 0.21 1.75
N CYS A 101 -8.65 -0.09 1.66
CA CYS A 101 -7.72 -0.04 2.77
C CYS A 101 -6.85 1.22 2.71
N ILE A 102 -6.70 1.90 3.84
CA ILE A 102 -5.78 3.02 4.03
C ILE A 102 -4.90 2.78 5.26
N SER A 103 -3.90 3.63 5.45
CA SER A 103 -3.07 3.59 6.66
C SER A 103 -3.87 4.01 7.88
N ASP A 104 -3.69 3.35 9.02
CA ASP A 104 -4.26 3.73 10.30
C ASP A 104 -3.36 4.67 11.12
N THR A 105 -2.33 5.23 10.48
CA THR A 105 -1.42 6.21 11.10
C THR A 105 -2.10 7.55 11.44
N PHE A 106 -3.30 7.78 10.93
CA PHE A 106 -4.12 8.95 11.22
C PHE A 106 -4.56 9.01 12.69
N GLU A 107 -4.84 7.86 13.28
CA GLU A 107 -5.37 7.76 14.64
C GLU A 107 -4.25 7.86 15.69
N ASN A 108 -3.27 6.97 15.59
CA ASN A 108 -2.19 6.89 16.58
C ASN A 108 -0.85 6.52 15.94
N ILE A 109 -0.06 7.56 15.65
CA ILE A 109 1.26 7.39 15.06
C ILE A 109 2.28 6.78 16.04
N TYR A 110 2.04 6.80 17.35
CA TYR A 110 3.02 6.37 18.36
C TYR A 110 3.18 4.85 18.46
N ARG A 111 2.23 4.06 17.94
CA ARG A 111 2.35 2.59 17.84
C ARG A 111 3.39 2.15 16.80
N TYR A 112 3.87 3.08 15.98
CA TYR A 112 4.84 2.82 14.93
C TYR A 112 6.28 3.06 15.39
N ASN A 113 7.24 2.40 14.73
CA ASN A 113 8.65 2.59 14.99
C ASN A 113 9.11 4.03 14.61
N ARG A 114 10.30 4.41 15.09
CA ARG A 114 10.83 5.77 14.90
C ARG A 114 10.90 6.19 13.43
N LYS A 115 11.27 5.25 12.53
CA LYS A 115 11.41 5.52 11.09
C LYS A 115 10.04 5.81 10.46
N ALA A 116 9.05 4.97 10.74
CA ALA A 116 7.69 5.14 10.25
C ALA A 116 7.05 6.43 10.78
N ARG A 117 7.20 6.72 12.08
CA ARG A 117 6.70 7.98 12.67
C ARG A 117 7.29 9.22 11.99
N ARG A 118 8.61 9.20 11.75
CA ARG A 118 9.30 10.30 11.08
C ARG A 118 8.81 10.49 9.65
N PHE A 119 8.63 9.39 8.92
CA PHE A 119 8.09 9.38 7.58
C PHE A 119 6.66 9.94 7.53
N TRP A 120 5.76 9.40 8.33
CA TRP A 120 4.36 9.81 8.32
C TRP A 120 4.13 11.25 8.78
N ARG A 121 4.89 11.75 9.77
CA ARG A 121 4.85 13.17 10.14
C ARG A 121 5.24 14.08 8.97
N THR A 122 6.31 13.76 8.26
CA THR A 122 6.74 14.49 7.07
C THR A 122 5.65 14.43 5.99
N HIS A 123 5.10 13.24 5.76
CA HIS A 123 4.05 13.02 4.76
C HIS A 123 2.79 13.83 5.08
N PHE A 124 2.32 13.81 6.32
CA PHE A 124 1.15 14.58 6.74
C PHE A 124 1.39 16.08 6.76
N PHE A 125 2.58 16.53 7.10
CA PHE A 125 2.93 17.94 6.97
C PHE A 125 2.80 18.45 5.52
N LEU A 126 3.26 17.65 4.57
CA LEU A 126 3.26 18.00 3.15
C LEU A 126 1.91 17.77 2.46
N TYR A 127 1.20 16.71 2.83
CA TYR A 127 0.07 16.18 2.07
C TYR A 127 -1.21 15.92 2.91
N GLY A 128 -1.22 16.27 4.19
CA GLY A 128 -2.37 16.03 5.07
C GLY A 128 -3.66 16.65 4.55
N SER A 129 -3.61 17.90 4.06
CA SER A 129 -4.77 18.56 3.48
C SER A 129 -5.26 17.90 2.17
N TRP A 130 -4.40 17.14 1.51
CA TRP A 130 -4.78 16.40 0.33
C TRP A 130 -5.56 15.13 0.71
N TRP A 131 -5.09 14.39 1.71
CA TRP A 131 -5.86 13.30 2.30
C TRP A 131 -7.25 13.76 2.76
N ASP A 132 -7.35 14.89 3.47
CA ASP A 132 -8.62 15.47 3.94
C ASP A 132 -9.63 15.74 2.81
N ARG A 133 -9.14 16.03 1.60
CA ARG A 133 -10.00 16.25 0.43
C ARG A 133 -10.40 14.99 -0.31
N LEU A 134 -9.59 13.93 -0.21
CA LEU A 134 -9.82 12.68 -0.92
C LEU A 134 -10.68 11.71 -0.12
N LEU A 135 -10.47 11.67 1.21
CA LEU A 135 -11.18 10.72 2.06
C LEU A 135 -12.63 11.16 2.29
N LEU A 136 -13.53 10.19 2.21
CA LEU A 136 -14.93 10.41 2.51
C LEU A 136 -15.11 10.51 4.04
N PRO A 137 -15.84 11.53 4.53
CA PRO A 137 -16.24 11.59 5.93
C PRO A 137 -17.17 10.41 6.24
N ASP A 138 -17.13 9.95 7.48
CA ASP A 138 -18.04 8.94 8.02
C ASP A 138 -17.95 7.54 7.34
N ARG A 139 -16.95 7.34 6.47
CA ARG A 139 -16.66 6.04 5.88
C ARG A 139 -15.71 5.23 6.77
N LEU A 140 -16.06 3.97 7.00
CA LEU A 140 -15.10 2.98 7.51
C LEU A 140 -14.17 2.53 6.40
N TYR A 141 -12.89 2.74 6.58
CA TYR A 141 -11.81 2.17 5.77
C TYR A 141 -11.22 0.96 6.49
N TYR A 142 -10.49 0.14 5.74
CA TYR A 142 -9.81 -1.03 6.27
C TYR A 142 -8.30 -0.82 6.34
N ASN A 143 -7.57 -1.74 6.97
CA ASN A 143 -6.17 -1.51 7.30
C ASN A 143 -5.22 -1.92 6.18
N THR A 144 -4.47 -0.98 5.62
CA THR A 144 -3.50 -1.26 4.54
C THR A 144 -2.27 -2.03 5.03
N PHE A 145 -1.97 -2.06 6.34
CA PHE A 145 -0.81 -2.75 6.89
C PHE A 145 -0.97 -4.27 7.02
N ILE A 146 -2.13 -4.83 6.68
CA ILE A 146 -2.35 -6.28 6.67
C ILE A 146 -1.25 -7.04 5.91
N THR A 147 -0.72 -6.49 4.83
CA THR A 147 0.28 -7.17 3.99
C THR A 147 1.73 -6.92 4.42
N ARG A 148 1.99 -6.01 5.38
CA ARG A 148 3.34 -5.69 5.85
C ARG A 148 3.42 -5.30 7.33
N PRO A 149 2.76 -6.02 8.22
CA PRO A 149 2.67 -5.64 9.64
C PRO A 149 4.04 -5.61 10.31
N TYR A 150 5.01 -6.37 9.81
CA TYR A 150 6.37 -6.47 10.34
C TYR A 150 7.25 -5.24 10.10
N MET A 151 6.88 -4.32 9.20
CA MET A 151 7.75 -3.20 8.82
C MET A 151 7.61 -1.99 9.75
N ASP A 152 6.40 -1.50 9.92
CA ASP A 152 6.16 -0.16 10.45
C ASP A 152 5.85 -0.12 11.95
N PHE A 153 5.26 -1.16 12.53
CA PHE A 153 4.97 -1.20 13.96
C PHE A 153 6.23 -1.24 14.84
N ALA A 154 6.16 -0.63 16.02
CA ALA A 154 7.24 -0.67 17.01
C ALA A 154 7.30 -2.06 17.68
N SER A 155 6.19 -2.60 18.19
CA SER A 155 6.07 -3.99 18.63
C SER A 155 5.86 -4.92 17.45
N LYS A 156 6.47 -6.09 17.50
CA LYS A 156 6.31 -7.17 16.51
C LYS A 156 5.57 -8.39 17.10
N GLU A 157 5.07 -8.26 18.31
CA GLU A 157 4.44 -9.37 19.06
C GLU A 157 3.24 -9.97 18.31
N ASP A 158 2.43 -9.12 17.68
CA ASP A 158 1.27 -9.57 16.92
C ASP A 158 1.59 -10.10 15.51
N CYS A 159 2.78 -9.83 14.97
CA CYS A 159 3.11 -10.19 13.60
C CYS A 159 2.93 -11.68 13.29
N PRO A 160 3.41 -12.63 14.13
CA PRO A 160 3.21 -14.06 13.86
C PRO A 160 1.73 -14.43 13.79
N ARG A 161 0.90 -13.86 14.67
CA ARG A 161 -0.55 -14.08 14.70
C ARG A 161 -1.21 -13.57 13.43
N TRP A 162 -0.92 -12.36 13.00
CA TRP A 162 -1.47 -11.79 11.77
C TRP A 162 -1.06 -12.58 10.53
N PHE A 163 0.21 -13.02 10.44
CA PHE A 163 0.63 -13.91 9.34
C PHE A 163 -0.11 -15.25 9.35
N HIS A 164 -0.34 -15.81 10.53
CA HIS A 164 -1.12 -17.04 10.66
C HIS A 164 -2.57 -16.84 10.18
N GLN A 165 -3.21 -15.76 10.61
CA GLN A 165 -4.57 -15.41 10.16
C GLN A 165 -4.63 -15.19 8.64
N MET A 166 -3.66 -14.47 8.07
CA MET A 166 -3.60 -14.24 6.62
C MET A 166 -3.51 -15.54 5.81
N LYS A 167 -2.83 -16.57 6.30
CA LYS A 167 -2.75 -17.86 5.61
C LYS A 167 -4.13 -18.49 5.35
N ALA A 168 -5.15 -18.12 6.11
CA ALA A 168 -6.53 -18.57 5.88
C ALA A 168 -7.13 -18.01 4.58
N ILE A 169 -6.66 -16.84 4.10
CA ILE A 169 -7.17 -16.19 2.87
C ILE A 169 -6.92 -17.07 1.64
N TRP A 170 -5.79 -17.76 1.57
CA TRP A 170 -5.38 -18.55 0.40
C TRP A 170 -5.26 -20.04 0.67
N LYS A 171 -5.65 -20.50 1.87
CA LYS A 171 -5.63 -21.92 2.22
C LYS A 171 -6.49 -22.74 1.24
N ASP A 172 -5.89 -23.79 0.70
CA ASP A 172 -6.51 -24.77 -0.23
C ASP A 172 -7.11 -24.14 -1.51
N ARG A 173 -6.67 -22.91 -1.87
CA ARG A 173 -7.15 -22.18 -3.07
C ARG A 173 -6.13 -22.27 -4.21
N ASP A 174 -6.64 -22.18 -5.44
CA ASP A 174 -5.82 -21.90 -6.62
C ASP A 174 -5.48 -20.42 -6.61
N VAL A 175 -4.19 -20.08 -6.59
CA VAL A 175 -3.69 -18.71 -6.44
C VAL A 175 -3.00 -18.23 -7.71
N VAL A 176 -3.32 -17.04 -8.15
CA VAL A 176 -2.66 -16.36 -9.27
C VAL A 176 -1.91 -15.15 -8.75
N PHE A 177 -0.57 -15.15 -8.87
CA PHE A 177 0.25 -13.98 -8.61
C PHE A 177 0.34 -13.13 -9.87
N ILE A 178 -0.05 -11.85 -9.77
CA ILE A 178 0.19 -10.85 -10.81
C ILE A 178 1.28 -9.92 -10.26
N GLU A 179 2.51 -10.05 -10.76
CA GLU A 179 3.67 -9.41 -10.16
C GLU A 179 4.69 -8.97 -11.20
N GLY A 180 5.55 -8.01 -10.83
CA GLY A 180 6.66 -7.61 -11.69
C GLY A 180 7.66 -8.75 -11.89
N GLU A 181 8.27 -8.86 -13.07
CA GLU A 181 9.24 -9.92 -13.45
C GLU A 181 10.39 -10.12 -12.45
N LYS A 182 10.74 -9.06 -11.69
CA LYS A 182 11.80 -9.09 -10.68
C LYS A 182 11.28 -9.41 -9.27
N SER A 183 9.98 -9.54 -9.11
CA SER A 183 9.37 -9.93 -7.85
C SER A 183 9.60 -11.41 -7.57
N ARG A 184 9.56 -11.78 -6.30
CA ARG A 184 9.70 -13.17 -5.84
C ARG A 184 8.69 -13.43 -4.73
N LEU A 185 7.44 -13.05 -4.93
CA LEU A 185 6.41 -13.22 -3.92
C LEU A 185 6.31 -14.70 -3.49
N GLY A 186 6.53 -14.96 -2.21
CA GLY A 186 6.49 -16.30 -1.62
C GLY A 186 7.67 -17.20 -1.95
N VAL A 187 8.67 -16.76 -2.72
CA VAL A 187 9.83 -17.62 -3.03
C VAL A 187 10.80 -17.69 -1.85
N GLY A 188 11.09 -18.89 -1.38
CA GLY A 188 12.05 -19.13 -0.30
C GLY A 188 11.51 -18.88 1.12
N ASN A 189 10.18 -18.88 1.29
CA ASN A 189 9.51 -18.84 2.59
C ASN A 189 8.23 -19.68 2.57
N ASP A 190 7.64 -19.90 3.75
CA ASP A 190 6.49 -20.78 3.97
C ASP A 190 5.12 -20.06 3.87
N LEU A 191 5.10 -18.82 3.42
CA LEU A 191 3.87 -18.00 3.46
C LEU A 191 2.71 -18.61 2.67
N PHE A 192 3.04 -19.27 1.55
CA PHE A 192 2.07 -19.86 0.63
C PHE A 192 2.14 -21.40 0.55
N ASP A 193 2.70 -22.07 1.55
CA ASP A 193 2.82 -23.53 1.56
C ASP A 193 1.47 -24.27 1.64
N ASN A 194 0.42 -23.56 2.05
CA ASN A 194 -0.93 -24.09 2.22
C ASN A 194 -1.90 -23.78 1.05
N VAL A 195 -1.39 -23.26 -0.08
CA VAL A 195 -2.21 -23.09 -1.29
C VAL A 195 -2.33 -24.41 -2.06
N LYS A 196 -3.39 -24.54 -2.83
CA LYS A 196 -3.61 -25.71 -3.70
C LYS A 196 -2.70 -25.66 -4.94
N SER A 197 -2.59 -24.52 -5.58
CA SER A 197 -1.73 -24.29 -6.73
C SER A 197 -1.30 -22.82 -6.85
N ILE A 198 -0.19 -22.58 -7.55
CA ILE A 198 0.29 -21.22 -7.85
C ILE A 198 0.50 -21.08 -9.36
N ARG A 199 -0.09 -20.05 -9.93
CA ARG A 199 0.17 -19.56 -11.29
C ARG A 199 0.70 -18.12 -11.23
N ARG A 200 1.54 -17.71 -12.20
CA ARG A 200 2.10 -16.36 -12.24
C ARG A 200 1.82 -15.68 -13.56
N ILE A 201 1.39 -14.42 -13.51
CA ILE A 201 1.37 -13.47 -14.62
C ILE A 201 2.50 -12.47 -14.35
N LEU A 202 3.52 -12.48 -15.19
CA LEU A 202 4.68 -11.60 -15.06
C LEU A 202 4.46 -10.30 -15.84
N CYS A 203 4.66 -9.19 -15.16
CA CYS A 203 4.39 -7.86 -15.65
C CYS A 203 5.65 -6.99 -15.64
N PRO A 204 5.66 -5.83 -16.30
CA PRO A 204 6.76 -4.88 -16.21
C PRO A 204 7.04 -4.51 -14.74
N PRO A 205 8.31 -4.44 -14.31
CA PRO A 205 8.68 -4.10 -12.94
C PRO A 205 8.54 -2.61 -12.64
N ARG A 206 8.29 -1.79 -13.67
CA ARG A 206 8.05 -0.36 -13.60
C ARG A 206 6.94 0.01 -14.58
N ASP A 207 6.21 1.07 -14.27
CA ASP A 207 5.14 1.63 -15.09
C ASP A 207 4.12 0.58 -15.58
N ALA A 208 3.78 -0.37 -14.69
CA ALA A 208 2.89 -1.49 -15.01
C ALA A 208 1.53 -1.02 -15.53
N PHE A 209 1.08 0.20 -15.17
CA PHE A 209 -0.16 0.77 -15.64
C PHE A 209 -0.17 1.03 -17.15
N ASP A 210 0.98 1.17 -17.81
CA ASP A 210 1.05 1.29 -19.28
C ASP A 210 0.52 0.04 -20.01
N ARG A 211 0.50 -1.11 -19.30
CA ARG A 211 -0.03 -2.39 -19.81
C ARG A 211 -1.29 -2.85 -19.08
N TYR A 212 -2.00 -1.91 -18.47
CA TYR A 212 -3.18 -2.22 -17.63
C TYR A 212 -4.20 -3.11 -18.35
N GLU A 213 -4.62 -2.72 -19.57
CA GLU A 213 -5.61 -3.46 -20.36
C GLU A 213 -5.13 -4.87 -20.74
N GLU A 214 -3.84 -5.03 -21.06
CA GLU A 214 -3.28 -6.34 -21.37
C GLU A 214 -3.30 -7.26 -20.14
N ILE A 215 -2.88 -6.73 -18.98
CA ILE A 215 -2.84 -7.45 -17.72
C ILE A 215 -4.27 -7.85 -17.29
N LEU A 216 -5.21 -6.93 -17.39
CA LEU A 216 -6.62 -7.18 -17.08
C LEU A 216 -7.19 -8.27 -17.98
N ASN A 217 -6.97 -8.16 -19.30
CA ASN A 217 -7.45 -9.17 -20.27
C ASN A 217 -6.83 -10.55 -20.03
N GLU A 218 -5.57 -10.62 -19.59
CA GLU A 218 -4.93 -11.89 -19.25
C GLU A 218 -5.51 -12.49 -17.98
N ALA A 219 -5.72 -11.68 -16.96
CA ALA A 219 -6.35 -12.10 -15.71
C ALA A 219 -7.79 -12.61 -15.94
N GLN A 220 -8.58 -11.93 -16.77
CA GLN A 220 -9.97 -12.29 -17.06
C GLN A 220 -10.12 -13.61 -17.83
N LYS A 221 -9.08 -14.13 -18.47
CA LYS A 221 -9.08 -15.45 -19.11
C LYS A 221 -8.96 -16.60 -18.11
N LEU A 222 -8.63 -16.31 -16.87
CA LEU A 222 -8.47 -17.30 -15.83
C LEU A 222 -9.80 -17.58 -15.10
N GLU A 223 -9.82 -18.67 -14.34
CA GLU A 223 -11.01 -19.07 -13.60
C GLU A 223 -11.40 -18.02 -12.55
N LYS A 224 -12.68 -17.68 -12.51
CA LYS A 224 -13.23 -16.70 -11.55
C LYS A 224 -13.12 -17.13 -10.09
N THR A 225 -12.94 -18.43 -9.84
CA THR A 225 -12.76 -19.01 -8.50
C THR A 225 -11.34 -18.89 -7.97
N ALA A 226 -10.37 -18.56 -8.84
CA ALA A 226 -8.99 -18.35 -8.43
C ALA A 226 -8.85 -17.08 -7.57
N LEU A 227 -7.95 -17.14 -6.60
CA LEU A 227 -7.56 -15.98 -5.81
C LEU A 227 -6.44 -15.22 -6.50
N PHE A 228 -6.66 -13.96 -6.83
CA PHE A 228 -5.61 -13.10 -7.38
C PHE A 228 -4.89 -12.34 -6.27
N LEU A 229 -3.56 -12.47 -6.23
CA LEU A 229 -2.67 -11.69 -5.36
C LEU A 229 -1.81 -10.79 -6.24
N ILE A 230 -2.08 -9.48 -6.18
CA ILE A 230 -1.54 -8.53 -7.15
C ILE A 230 -0.46 -7.67 -6.49
N ALA A 231 0.77 -7.75 -7.00
CA ALA A 231 1.93 -7.03 -6.49
C ALA A 231 2.55 -6.11 -7.56
N LEU A 232 1.76 -5.11 -7.99
CA LEU A 232 2.10 -4.15 -9.05
C LEU A 232 2.02 -2.68 -8.58
N GLY A 233 2.18 -2.43 -7.27
CA GLY A 233 2.04 -1.09 -6.72
C GLY A 233 0.68 -0.46 -7.04
N PRO A 234 0.61 0.81 -7.47
CA PRO A 234 -0.66 1.50 -7.73
C PRO A 234 -1.53 0.86 -8.81
N THR A 235 -0.93 0.14 -9.76
CA THR A 235 -1.69 -0.65 -10.74
C THR A 235 -2.48 -1.77 -10.07
N ALA A 236 -1.94 -2.39 -9.01
CA ALA A 236 -2.64 -3.41 -8.25
C ALA A 236 -3.91 -2.86 -7.59
N THR A 237 -3.85 -1.63 -7.07
CA THR A 237 -4.99 -0.97 -6.41
C THR A 237 -6.20 -0.78 -7.34
N VAL A 238 -5.93 -0.63 -8.63
CA VAL A 238 -6.97 -0.41 -9.67
C VAL A 238 -7.43 -1.73 -10.31
N LEU A 239 -6.60 -2.79 -10.24
CA LEU A 239 -6.93 -4.11 -10.79
C LEU A 239 -7.77 -4.99 -9.86
N ALA A 240 -7.74 -4.72 -8.56
CA ALA A 240 -8.35 -5.55 -7.51
C ALA A 240 -9.89 -5.53 -7.49
#